data_2b5d3b51c13cda3a76190248a4b1369a
#
_entry.id   2b5d3b51c13cda3a76190248a4b1369a
#
_cell.length_a   1.000
_cell.length_b   1.000
_cell.length_c   1.000
_cell.angle_alpha   90.00
_cell.angle_beta   90.00
_cell.angle_gamma   90.00
#
_symmetry.space_group_name_H-M   'P 1'
#
loop_
_entity.id
_entity.type
_entity.pdbx_description
1 polymer ?
#
loop_
_entity_poly.entity_id
_entity_poly.type
_entity_poly.pdbx_seq_one_letter_code
_entity_poly.pdbx_strand_id
1 'polypeptide(L)'
;MRPIVAVTRFKNAGQKFGETLDATGVSHSEDWRKKRSAADDLRLALSVALGDRYGQVVAKCSTELGLQRLHDGALRVRPFYSCRRRWCPVCSWRLSQKRWGMFVERLPDLIREQPPLRWLMLTLTVRNCATGDLHSSVKMMLAGFRKLVRRKRWPGVGWLRAVEVTFPRAGEAHPHIHVLIAVKSRYFKDDGYIKQAEWGQMWRECCKLDYSPVVDVRRVKPAKAEGVPSCVQEALGGLAEVGKYVTKPSDLSVNPVEAVDALA
;
A
#
# COMPACT_ATOMS: atom_id res chain seq x y z
N MET A 1 24.33 -20.51 -12.99
CA MET A 1 24.44 -19.97 -11.62
C MET A 1 23.15 -19.28 -11.27
N ARG A 2 22.36 -19.83 -10.36
CA ARG A 2 21.14 -19.19 -9.87
C ARG A 2 21.55 -18.07 -8.91
N PRO A 3 21.10 -16.82 -9.06
CA PRO A 3 21.37 -15.79 -8.08
C PRO A 3 20.66 -16.19 -6.78
N ILE A 4 21.43 -16.22 -5.71
CA ILE A 4 20.96 -16.43 -4.35
C ILE A 4 20.20 -15.15 -3.97
N VAL A 5 18.91 -15.11 -4.25
CA VAL A 5 18.00 -14.26 -3.49
C VAL A 5 17.99 -14.90 -2.11
N ALA A 6 18.62 -14.26 -1.15
CA ALA A 6 18.56 -14.65 0.25
C ALA A 6 17.11 -14.55 0.71
N VAL A 7 16.33 -15.58 0.44
CA VAL A 7 15.18 -15.90 1.27
C VAL A 7 15.78 -16.17 2.63
N THR A 8 15.64 -15.23 3.54
CA THR A 8 16.10 -15.37 4.91
C THR A 8 15.34 -16.56 5.49
N ARG A 9 15.95 -17.73 5.41
CA ARG A 9 15.49 -18.91 6.12
C ARG A 9 15.58 -18.57 7.60
N PHE A 10 14.45 -18.57 8.27
CA PHE A 10 14.37 -18.46 9.70
C PHE A 10 15.27 -19.51 10.34
N LYS A 11 16.47 -19.11 10.74
CA LYS A 11 17.33 -19.88 11.62
C LYS A 11 17.10 -19.30 13.01
N ASN A 12 16.26 -19.93 13.83
CA ASN A 12 16.55 -20.02 15.27
C ASN A 12 15.43 -20.76 15.99
N ALA A 13 15.81 -21.88 16.60
CA ALA A 13 15.01 -22.69 17.49
C ALA A 13 14.82 -22.07 18.89
N GLY A 14 14.58 -20.76 18.97
CA GLY A 14 14.41 -20.02 20.23
C GLY A 14 13.56 -18.78 20.13
N GLN A 15 13.05 -18.45 18.97
CA GLN A 15 12.23 -17.24 18.80
C GLN A 15 10.84 -17.43 19.44
N LYS A 16 10.50 -16.51 20.33
CA LYS A 16 9.18 -16.43 20.96
C LYS A 16 8.12 -16.18 19.89
N PHE A 17 6.94 -16.75 20.11
CA PHE A 17 5.76 -16.54 19.29
C PHE A 17 5.54 -15.05 18.99
N GLY A 18 5.51 -14.70 17.70
CA GLY A 18 5.27 -13.33 17.23
C GLY A 18 6.49 -12.57 16.71
N GLU A 19 7.69 -13.12 16.79
CA GLU A 19 8.88 -12.51 16.18
C GLU A 19 9.10 -13.03 14.77
N THR A 20 8.29 -12.55 13.83
CA THR A 20 8.59 -12.63 12.41
C THR A 20 9.36 -11.39 12.02
N LEU A 21 10.62 -11.57 11.62
CA LEU A 21 11.41 -10.49 11.02
C LEU A 21 11.11 -10.47 9.51
N ASP A 22 10.89 -9.29 8.97
CA ASP A 22 10.89 -9.09 7.52
C ASP A 22 12.32 -9.07 6.97
N ALA A 23 12.45 -8.87 5.66
CA ALA A 23 13.75 -8.75 5.00
C ALA A 23 14.60 -7.56 5.52
N THR A 24 14.03 -6.67 6.33
CA THR A 24 14.68 -5.53 6.98
C THR A 24 15.03 -5.78 8.44
N GLY A 25 14.70 -6.96 8.99
CA GLY A 25 14.97 -7.32 10.39
C GLY A 25 13.96 -6.76 11.39
N VAL A 26 12.83 -6.23 10.93
CA VAL A 26 11.78 -5.65 11.79
C VAL A 26 10.84 -6.73 12.31
N SER A 27 10.56 -6.73 13.61
CA SER A 27 9.61 -7.64 14.24
C SER A 27 8.16 -7.29 13.88
N HIS A 28 7.44 -8.18 13.21
CA HIS A 28 6.01 -8.02 12.87
C HIS A 28 5.05 -8.34 14.02
N SER A 29 5.55 -8.79 15.17
CA SER A 29 4.70 -9.13 16.32
C SER A 29 4.01 -7.91 16.90
N GLU A 30 4.73 -6.80 16.98
CA GLU A 30 4.18 -5.52 17.44
C GLU A 30 3.17 -4.96 16.45
N ASP A 31 3.45 -5.05 15.16
CA ASP A 31 2.52 -4.64 14.10
C ASP A 31 1.23 -5.45 14.13
N TRP A 32 1.32 -6.76 14.33
CA TRP A 32 0.14 -7.61 14.49
C TRP A 32 -0.74 -7.17 15.66
N ARG A 33 -0.15 -6.94 16.85
CA ARG A 33 -0.88 -6.49 18.04
C ARG A 33 -1.56 -5.15 17.81
N LYS A 34 -0.86 -4.18 17.22
CA LYS A 34 -1.41 -2.87 16.84
C LYS A 34 -2.59 -3.00 15.88
N LYS A 35 -2.48 -3.87 14.86
CA LYS A 35 -3.57 -4.11 13.91
C LYS A 35 -4.74 -4.83 14.55
N ARG A 36 -4.49 -5.73 15.49
CA ARG A 36 -5.55 -6.42 16.21
C ARG A 36 -6.29 -5.46 17.13
N SER A 37 -5.56 -4.62 17.91
CA SER A 37 -6.16 -3.57 18.73
C SER A 37 -7.02 -2.62 17.88
N ALA A 38 -6.49 -2.11 16.78
CA ALA A 38 -7.26 -1.27 15.87
C ALA A 38 -8.51 -1.96 15.29
N ALA A 39 -8.49 -3.29 15.14
CA ALA A 39 -9.67 -4.04 14.71
C ALA A 39 -10.71 -4.18 15.84
N ASP A 40 -10.27 -4.23 17.10
CA ASP A 40 -11.19 -4.24 18.24
C ASP A 40 -11.85 -2.87 18.45
N ASP A 41 -11.10 -1.78 18.27
CA ASP A 41 -11.66 -0.42 18.29
C ASP A 41 -12.69 -0.23 17.16
N LEU A 42 -12.36 -0.69 15.96
CA LEU A 42 -13.25 -0.62 14.80
C LEU A 42 -14.53 -1.46 14.99
N ARG A 43 -14.48 -2.52 15.78
CA ARG A 43 -15.64 -3.37 16.06
C ARG A 43 -16.83 -2.58 16.60
N LEU A 44 -16.59 -1.75 17.60
CA LEU A 44 -17.65 -0.95 18.23
C LEU A 44 -18.26 0.03 17.24
N ALA A 45 -17.41 0.71 16.50
CA ALA A 45 -17.87 1.64 15.47
C ALA A 45 -18.69 0.97 14.37
N LEU A 46 -18.28 -0.21 13.93
CA LEU A 46 -19.01 -1.02 12.95
C LEU A 46 -20.35 -1.51 13.49
N SER A 47 -20.41 -1.92 14.78
CA SER A 47 -21.67 -2.32 15.39
C SER A 47 -22.67 -1.16 15.44
N VAL A 48 -22.17 0.05 15.74
CA VAL A 48 -23.03 1.26 15.77
C VAL A 48 -23.48 1.68 14.37
N ALA A 49 -22.55 1.70 13.39
CA ALA A 49 -22.82 2.21 12.04
C ALA A 49 -23.63 1.24 11.18
N LEU A 50 -23.29 -0.04 11.19
CA LEU A 50 -23.79 -1.05 10.24
C LEU A 50 -24.51 -2.21 10.93
N GLY A 51 -24.57 -2.19 12.27
CA GLY A 51 -25.18 -3.24 13.10
C GLY A 51 -24.19 -4.30 13.59
N ASP A 52 -24.56 -4.98 14.68
CA ASP A 52 -23.69 -5.91 15.44
C ASP A 52 -23.07 -7.02 14.59
N ARG A 53 -23.76 -7.49 13.56
CA ARG A 53 -23.24 -8.50 12.65
C ARG A 53 -21.90 -8.10 12.03
N TYR A 54 -21.74 -6.84 11.66
CA TYR A 54 -20.51 -6.34 11.04
C TYR A 54 -19.37 -6.21 12.06
N GLY A 55 -19.68 -5.73 13.26
CA GLY A 55 -18.71 -5.67 14.36
C GLY A 55 -18.21 -7.06 14.75
N GLN A 56 -19.09 -8.06 14.86
CA GLN A 56 -18.73 -9.44 15.19
C GLN A 56 -17.82 -10.09 14.13
N VAL A 57 -18.02 -9.81 12.84
CA VAL A 57 -17.17 -10.33 11.75
C VAL A 57 -15.73 -9.86 11.93
N VAL A 58 -15.51 -8.61 12.35
CA VAL A 58 -14.17 -8.09 12.62
C VAL A 58 -13.63 -8.61 13.95
N ALA A 59 -14.46 -8.67 14.98
CA ALA A 59 -14.07 -9.20 16.29
C ALA A 59 -13.47 -10.61 16.20
N LYS A 60 -14.09 -11.47 15.39
CA LYS A 60 -13.62 -12.86 15.16
C LYS A 60 -12.43 -12.96 14.19
N CYS A 61 -12.07 -11.86 13.51
CA CYS A 61 -11.03 -11.89 12.50
C CYS A 61 -9.66 -12.09 13.13
N SER A 62 -9.04 -13.24 12.85
CA SER A 62 -7.66 -13.54 13.25
C SER A 62 -7.42 -13.46 14.77
N THR A 63 -8.39 -13.88 15.56
CA THR A 63 -8.24 -13.97 17.03
C THR A 63 -7.28 -15.06 17.43
N GLU A 64 -7.15 -16.11 16.62
CA GLU A 64 -6.25 -17.24 16.86
C GLU A 64 -5.30 -17.41 15.66
N LEU A 65 -4.03 -17.62 15.96
CA LEU A 65 -2.99 -17.98 15.00
C LEU A 65 -2.37 -19.30 15.40
N GLY A 66 -2.62 -20.33 14.62
CA GLY A 66 -1.89 -21.58 14.75
C GLY A 66 -0.60 -21.56 13.92
N LEU A 67 0.48 -22.10 14.47
CA LEU A 67 1.72 -22.33 13.75
C LEU A 67 1.94 -23.82 13.60
N GLN A 68 2.41 -24.22 12.44
CA GLN A 68 2.85 -25.57 12.14
C GLN A 68 4.34 -25.54 11.83
N ARG A 69 5.12 -26.37 12.53
CA ARG A 69 6.53 -26.58 12.18
C ARG A 69 6.59 -27.58 11.03
N LEU A 70 7.30 -27.21 9.98
CA LEU A 70 7.57 -28.07 8.84
C LEU A 70 8.80 -28.95 9.11
N HIS A 71 9.04 -29.97 8.27
CA HIS A 71 10.17 -30.92 8.41
C HIS A 71 11.54 -30.22 8.30
N ASP A 72 11.63 -29.10 7.57
CA ASP A 72 12.84 -28.29 7.45
C ASP A 72 13.04 -27.31 8.62
N GLY A 73 12.19 -27.40 9.66
CA GLY A 73 12.19 -26.51 10.82
C GLY A 73 11.50 -25.18 10.60
N ALA A 74 11.07 -24.86 9.40
CA ALA A 74 10.35 -23.61 9.11
C ALA A 74 8.98 -23.59 9.79
N LEU A 75 8.53 -22.40 10.18
CA LEU A 75 7.19 -22.18 10.74
C LEU A 75 6.23 -21.72 9.65
N ARG A 76 5.11 -22.41 9.52
CA ARG A 76 4.02 -22.07 8.62
C ARG A 76 2.79 -21.67 9.43
N VAL A 77 2.17 -20.56 9.05
CA VAL A 77 0.89 -20.16 9.64
C VAL A 77 -0.20 -21.11 9.15
N ARG A 78 -0.94 -21.73 10.07
CA ARG A 78 -2.10 -22.56 9.76
C ARG A 78 -3.25 -21.69 9.25
N PRO A 79 -4.17 -22.27 8.47
CA PRO A 79 -5.41 -21.58 8.10
C PRO A 79 -6.14 -21.10 9.36
N PHE A 80 -6.59 -19.87 9.35
CA PHE A 80 -7.35 -19.25 10.43
C PHE A 80 -8.47 -18.39 9.85
N TYR A 81 -9.41 -18.01 10.68
CA TYR A 81 -10.53 -17.17 10.24
C TYR A 81 -10.04 -15.78 9.85
N SER A 82 -10.38 -15.36 8.65
CA SER A 82 -10.07 -14.05 8.09
C SER A 82 -11.33 -13.47 7.47
N CYS A 83 -11.77 -12.31 7.92
CA CYS A 83 -13.01 -11.69 7.43
C CYS A 83 -12.91 -11.16 5.99
N ARG A 84 -11.70 -11.03 5.44
CA ARG A 84 -11.38 -10.57 4.09
C ARG A 84 -11.94 -9.18 3.73
N ARG A 85 -12.37 -8.42 4.72
CA ARG A 85 -12.88 -7.06 4.51
C ARG A 85 -11.72 -6.09 4.30
N ARG A 86 -11.87 -5.17 3.33
CA ARG A 86 -10.81 -4.18 3.00
C ARG A 86 -10.56 -3.19 4.13
N TRP A 87 -11.59 -2.85 4.86
CA TRP A 87 -11.54 -1.96 6.01
C TRP A 87 -11.06 -2.65 7.30
N CYS A 88 -10.96 -3.97 7.35
CA CYS A 88 -10.38 -4.66 8.50
C CYS A 88 -8.86 -4.42 8.57
N PRO A 89 -8.32 -3.83 9.65
CA PRO A 89 -6.89 -3.50 9.77
C PRO A 89 -5.99 -4.73 9.64
N VAL A 90 -6.40 -5.88 10.16
CA VAL A 90 -5.64 -7.13 10.07
C VAL A 90 -5.64 -7.67 8.64
N CYS A 91 -6.81 -7.69 7.98
CA CYS A 91 -6.93 -8.24 6.63
C CYS A 91 -6.23 -7.37 5.58
N SER A 92 -6.37 -6.04 5.68
CA SER A 92 -5.68 -5.11 4.77
C SER A 92 -4.18 -5.16 4.94
N TRP A 93 -3.68 -5.18 6.19
CA TRP A 93 -2.25 -5.35 6.47
C TRP A 93 -1.71 -6.67 5.90
N ARG A 94 -2.35 -7.80 6.14
CA ARG A 94 -1.93 -9.10 5.57
C ARG A 94 -1.94 -9.10 4.04
N LEU A 95 -2.93 -8.48 3.42
CA LEU A 95 -2.99 -8.36 1.97
C LEU A 95 -1.83 -7.52 1.44
N SER A 96 -1.46 -6.44 2.13
CA SER A 96 -0.31 -5.62 1.75
C SER A 96 1.00 -6.40 1.88
N GLN A 97 1.20 -7.15 2.97
CA GLN A 97 2.38 -8.01 3.15
C GLN A 97 2.48 -9.07 2.04
N LYS A 98 1.36 -9.71 1.70
CA LYS A 98 1.34 -10.67 0.58
C LYS A 98 1.73 -10.01 -0.74
N ARG A 99 1.17 -8.83 -1.05
CA ARG A 99 1.48 -8.08 -2.28
C ARG A 99 2.93 -7.63 -2.30
N TRP A 100 3.45 -7.19 -1.15
CA TRP A 100 4.86 -6.87 -0.97
C TRP A 100 5.75 -8.06 -1.33
N GLY A 101 5.52 -9.22 -0.72
CA GLY A 101 6.28 -10.44 -0.99
C GLY A 101 6.26 -10.82 -2.47
N MET A 102 5.09 -10.80 -3.10
CA MET A 102 4.96 -11.08 -4.54
C MET A 102 5.73 -10.07 -5.41
N PHE A 103 5.77 -8.80 -5.03
CA PHE A 103 6.53 -7.80 -5.78
C PHE A 103 8.04 -7.99 -5.60
N VAL A 104 8.51 -8.17 -4.37
CA VAL A 104 9.93 -8.41 -4.07
C VAL A 104 10.44 -9.65 -4.81
N GLU A 105 9.63 -10.70 -4.88
CA GLU A 105 9.94 -11.93 -5.62
C GLU A 105 10.12 -11.67 -7.13
N ARG A 106 9.31 -10.77 -7.72
CA ARG A 106 9.36 -10.43 -9.14
C ARG A 106 10.37 -9.33 -9.49
N LEU A 107 10.82 -8.58 -8.51
CA LEU A 107 11.70 -7.42 -8.72
C LEU A 107 13.03 -7.77 -9.44
N PRO A 108 13.73 -8.88 -9.13
CA PRO A 108 14.95 -9.27 -9.84
C PRO A 108 14.72 -9.52 -11.34
N ASP A 109 13.60 -10.13 -11.70
CA ASP A 109 13.26 -10.39 -13.11
C ASP A 109 12.99 -9.08 -13.84
N LEU A 110 12.20 -8.20 -13.24
CA LEU A 110 11.90 -6.88 -13.81
C LEU A 110 13.17 -6.06 -14.06
N ILE A 111 14.14 -6.10 -13.14
CA ILE A 111 15.41 -5.36 -13.28
C ILE A 111 16.28 -5.99 -14.37
N ARG A 112 16.28 -7.30 -14.50
CA ARG A 112 17.02 -8.02 -15.55
C ARG A 112 16.47 -7.74 -16.94
N GLU A 113 15.13 -7.71 -17.08
CA GLU A 113 14.46 -7.50 -18.35
C GLU A 113 14.48 -6.04 -18.82
N GLN A 114 14.51 -5.08 -17.88
CA GLN A 114 14.36 -3.65 -18.14
C GLN A 114 15.44 -2.79 -17.45
N PRO A 115 16.77 -3.09 -17.61
CA PRO A 115 17.80 -2.25 -17.05
C PRO A 115 18.03 -1.00 -17.92
N PRO A 116 18.48 0.12 -17.35
CA PRO A 116 18.46 0.50 -15.93
C PRO A 116 17.13 1.20 -15.56
N LEU A 117 16.44 0.68 -14.57
CA LEU A 117 15.23 1.32 -14.03
C LEU A 117 15.56 2.34 -12.95
N ARG A 118 14.67 3.32 -12.81
CA ARG A 118 14.57 4.29 -11.71
C ARG A 118 13.13 4.36 -11.24
N TRP A 119 12.92 4.92 -10.06
CA TRP A 119 11.61 4.90 -9.44
C TRP A 119 11.16 6.31 -9.07
N LEU A 120 9.90 6.60 -9.40
CA LEU A 120 9.20 7.82 -9.04
C LEU A 120 8.08 7.50 -8.06
N MET A 121 7.90 8.37 -7.08
CA MET A 121 6.69 8.43 -6.28
C MET A 121 5.84 9.58 -6.80
N LEU A 122 4.61 9.27 -7.20
CA LEU A 122 3.62 10.24 -7.66
C LEU A 122 2.43 10.20 -6.71
N THR A 123 2.06 11.35 -6.15
CA THR A 123 0.84 11.51 -5.35
C THR A 123 -0.14 12.37 -6.12
N LEU A 124 -1.31 11.82 -6.39
CA LEU A 124 -2.40 12.47 -7.10
C LEU A 124 -3.53 12.76 -6.13
N THR A 125 -3.95 14.02 -6.04
CA THR A 125 -5.01 14.44 -5.14
C THR A 125 -6.16 15.10 -5.87
N VAL A 126 -7.27 15.27 -5.17
CA VAL A 126 -8.39 16.12 -5.57
C VAL A 126 -8.80 16.97 -4.36
N ARG A 127 -9.70 17.95 -4.53
CA ARG A 127 -10.27 18.69 -3.41
C ARG A 127 -10.96 17.74 -2.43
N ASN A 128 -11.06 18.16 -1.16
CA ASN A 128 -11.88 17.47 -0.18
C ASN A 128 -13.30 17.31 -0.72
N CYS A 129 -13.91 16.21 -0.35
CA CYS A 129 -15.31 15.94 -0.66
C CYS A 129 -16.08 15.62 0.63
N ALA A 130 -17.40 15.76 0.61
CA ALA A 130 -18.22 15.22 1.68
C ALA A 130 -18.02 13.69 1.78
N THR A 131 -18.09 13.12 2.99
CA THR A 131 -17.93 11.68 3.19
C THR A 131 -18.91 10.86 2.36
N GLY A 132 -20.15 11.34 2.18
CA GLY A 132 -21.15 10.70 1.30
C GLY A 132 -20.75 10.67 -0.19
N ASP A 133 -19.85 11.58 -0.64
CA ASP A 133 -19.37 11.67 -2.01
C ASP A 133 -18.04 10.92 -2.23
N LEU A 134 -17.47 10.30 -1.17
CA LEU A 134 -16.16 9.67 -1.25
C LEU A 134 -16.11 8.57 -2.30
N HIS A 135 -17.13 7.72 -2.37
CA HIS A 135 -17.20 6.64 -3.35
C HIS A 135 -17.14 7.17 -4.80
N SER A 136 -17.93 8.19 -5.10
CA SER A 136 -17.97 8.82 -6.43
C SER A 136 -16.64 9.48 -6.77
N SER A 137 -16.01 10.17 -5.79
CA SER A 137 -14.71 10.82 -5.92
C SER A 137 -13.59 9.80 -6.19
N VAL A 138 -13.51 8.73 -5.43
CA VAL A 138 -12.54 7.65 -5.65
C VAL A 138 -12.76 6.97 -7.00
N LYS A 139 -14.01 6.70 -7.39
CA LYS A 139 -14.35 6.13 -8.69
C LYS A 139 -13.89 7.03 -9.85
N MET A 140 -14.13 8.33 -9.75
CA MET A 140 -13.66 9.34 -10.71
C MET A 140 -12.13 9.36 -10.79
N MET A 141 -11.43 9.40 -9.65
CA MET A 141 -9.96 9.37 -9.60
C MET A 141 -9.39 8.09 -10.22
N LEU A 142 -9.97 6.92 -9.93
CA LEU A 142 -9.53 5.66 -10.53
C LEU A 142 -9.77 5.60 -12.04
N ALA A 143 -10.84 6.20 -12.52
CA ALA A 143 -11.10 6.35 -13.95
C ALA A 143 -10.11 7.32 -14.60
N GLY A 144 -9.82 8.45 -13.95
CA GLY A 144 -8.79 9.42 -14.35
C GLY A 144 -7.41 8.78 -14.42
N PHE A 145 -7.03 7.99 -13.42
CA PHE A 145 -5.75 7.28 -13.41
C PHE A 145 -5.62 6.29 -14.59
N ARG A 146 -6.68 5.54 -14.91
CA ARG A 146 -6.68 4.66 -16.10
C ARG A 146 -6.47 5.43 -17.40
N LYS A 147 -6.97 6.67 -17.52
CA LYS A 147 -6.72 7.54 -18.66
C LYS A 147 -5.29 8.06 -18.66
N LEU A 148 -4.77 8.45 -17.49
CA LEU A 148 -3.43 8.98 -17.31
C LEU A 148 -2.36 7.98 -17.78
N VAL A 149 -2.44 6.72 -17.36
CA VAL A 149 -1.47 5.68 -17.73
C VAL A 149 -1.53 5.28 -19.22
N ARG A 150 -2.59 5.67 -19.92
CA ARG A 150 -2.73 5.43 -21.39
C ARG A 150 -2.25 6.61 -22.23
N ARG A 151 -1.86 7.72 -21.63
CA ARG A 151 -1.36 8.87 -22.38
C ARG A 151 -0.02 8.54 -23.02
N LYS A 152 0.20 9.02 -24.25
CA LYS A 152 1.49 8.92 -24.96
C LYS A 152 2.66 9.48 -24.12
N ARG A 153 2.37 10.46 -23.28
CA ARG A 153 3.34 11.12 -22.38
C ARG A 153 3.64 10.33 -21.09
N TRP A 154 2.91 9.24 -20.82
CA TRP A 154 3.15 8.41 -19.63
C TRP A 154 4.53 7.76 -19.71
N PRO A 155 5.43 7.98 -18.70
CA PRO A 155 6.83 7.54 -18.79
C PRO A 155 7.04 6.13 -18.21
N GLY A 156 6.05 5.59 -17.47
CA GLY A 156 6.19 4.35 -16.71
C GLY A 156 6.18 3.11 -17.58
N VAL A 157 7.14 2.23 -17.35
CA VAL A 157 7.15 0.86 -17.90
C VAL A 157 6.37 -0.12 -17.02
N GLY A 158 6.16 0.25 -15.75
CA GLY A 158 5.35 -0.47 -14.78
C GLY A 158 4.96 0.47 -13.63
N TRP A 159 3.94 0.11 -12.89
CA TRP A 159 3.50 0.91 -11.76
C TRP A 159 2.76 0.07 -10.71
N LEU A 160 2.82 0.53 -9.46
CA LEU A 160 2.01 0.05 -8.34
C LEU A 160 1.29 1.25 -7.73
N ARG A 161 0.02 1.11 -7.37
CA ARG A 161 -0.74 2.19 -6.74
C ARG A 161 -1.43 1.74 -5.45
N ALA A 162 -1.58 2.69 -4.53
CA ALA A 162 -2.44 2.59 -3.36
C ALA A 162 -3.41 3.79 -3.35
N VAL A 163 -4.62 3.58 -2.87
CA VAL A 163 -5.56 4.65 -2.54
C VAL A 163 -5.52 4.84 -1.04
N GLU A 164 -5.29 6.07 -0.61
CA GLU A 164 -5.39 6.51 0.78
C GLU A 164 -6.56 7.49 0.89
N VAL A 165 -7.27 7.44 1.99
CA VAL A 165 -8.28 8.43 2.34
C VAL A 165 -7.95 8.96 3.72
N THR A 166 -7.83 10.28 3.85
CA THR A 166 -7.70 10.96 5.14
C THR A 166 -8.97 11.75 5.43
N PHE A 167 -9.29 11.91 6.70
CA PHE A 167 -10.47 12.65 7.18
C PHE A 167 -9.99 13.89 7.96
N PRO A 168 -9.77 15.04 7.26
CA PRO A 168 -9.22 16.23 7.91
C PRO A 168 -10.19 16.87 8.91
N ARG A 169 -11.49 16.70 8.70
CA ARG A 169 -12.58 17.17 9.58
C ARG A 169 -13.74 16.20 9.54
N ALA A 170 -14.63 16.30 10.54
CA ALA A 170 -15.90 15.57 10.52
C ALA A 170 -16.69 15.93 9.25
N GLY A 171 -17.24 14.93 8.58
CA GLY A 171 -17.98 15.11 7.34
C GLY A 171 -17.15 15.35 6.08
N GLU A 172 -15.81 15.48 6.18
CA GLU A 172 -14.92 15.69 5.04
C GLU A 172 -13.95 14.52 4.84
N ALA A 173 -13.77 14.12 3.60
CA ALA A 173 -12.80 13.12 3.17
C ALA A 173 -11.83 13.71 2.13
N HIS A 174 -10.56 13.34 2.20
CA HIS A 174 -9.53 13.73 1.24
C HIS A 174 -8.86 12.49 0.64
N PRO A 175 -9.31 12.01 -0.51
CA PRO A 175 -8.74 10.84 -1.16
C PRO A 175 -7.45 11.19 -1.92
N HIS A 176 -6.47 10.28 -1.85
CA HIS A 176 -5.20 10.34 -2.56
C HIS A 176 -4.93 9.05 -3.30
N ILE A 177 -4.22 9.15 -4.42
CA ILE A 177 -3.62 7.99 -5.09
C ILE A 177 -2.11 8.13 -5.01
N HIS A 178 -1.46 7.21 -4.31
CA HIS A 178 -0.01 7.08 -4.29
C HIS A 178 0.42 6.05 -5.34
N VAL A 179 1.33 6.44 -6.21
CA VAL A 179 1.78 5.60 -7.33
C VAL A 179 3.30 5.49 -7.31
N LEU A 180 3.81 4.28 -7.20
CA LEU A 180 5.20 3.96 -7.47
C LEU A 180 5.33 3.62 -8.96
N ILE A 181 6.16 4.36 -9.68
CA ILE A 181 6.31 4.24 -11.14
C ILE A 181 7.75 3.81 -11.45
N ALA A 182 7.90 2.70 -12.16
CA ALA A 182 9.18 2.30 -12.77
C ALA A 182 9.36 3.06 -14.09
N VAL A 183 10.46 3.79 -14.24
CA VAL A 183 10.82 4.55 -15.43
C VAL A 183 12.20 4.16 -15.93
N LYS A 184 12.48 4.30 -17.22
CA LYS A 184 13.82 4.12 -17.75
C LYS A 184 14.71 5.26 -17.26
N SER A 185 16.01 5.00 -17.02
CA SER A 185 16.93 6.01 -16.46
C SER A 185 17.07 7.24 -17.37
N ARG A 186 16.89 7.10 -18.67
CA ARG A 186 16.88 8.22 -19.64
C ARG A 186 15.78 9.25 -19.33
N TYR A 187 14.72 8.88 -18.61
CA TYR A 187 13.66 9.82 -18.20
C TYR A 187 14.21 11.08 -17.52
N PHE A 188 15.31 10.97 -16.78
CA PHE A 188 15.93 12.08 -16.06
C PHE A 188 16.97 12.87 -16.89
N LYS A 189 17.29 12.41 -18.09
CA LYS A 189 18.38 12.98 -18.91
C LYS A 189 17.90 13.73 -20.14
N ASP A 190 16.72 13.39 -20.64
CA ASP A 190 16.23 13.84 -21.95
C ASP A 190 14.96 14.68 -21.79
N ASP A 191 14.40 15.15 -22.91
CA ASP A 191 13.09 15.84 -23.01
C ASP A 191 11.91 14.99 -22.49
N GLY A 192 12.20 13.76 -22.07
CA GLY A 192 11.25 12.85 -21.43
C GLY A 192 10.80 13.27 -20.04
N TYR A 193 11.56 14.15 -19.35
CA TYR A 193 11.22 14.60 -18.00
C TYR A 193 9.90 15.38 -17.98
N ILE A 194 9.02 15.00 -17.06
CA ILE A 194 7.72 15.64 -16.86
C ILE A 194 7.80 16.48 -15.59
N LYS A 195 7.62 17.79 -15.74
CA LYS A 195 7.59 18.72 -14.60
C LYS A 195 6.32 18.52 -13.77
N GLN A 196 6.37 18.89 -12.49
CA GLN A 196 5.21 18.75 -11.59
C GLN A 196 3.96 19.46 -12.11
N ALA A 197 4.10 20.64 -12.70
CA ALA A 197 2.98 21.37 -13.31
C ALA A 197 2.34 20.59 -14.47
N GLU A 198 3.14 19.93 -15.30
CA GLU A 198 2.66 19.10 -16.41
C GLU A 198 1.91 17.86 -15.89
N TRP A 199 2.41 17.22 -14.81
CA TRP A 199 1.67 16.15 -14.12
C TRP A 199 0.31 16.65 -13.61
N GLY A 200 0.27 17.85 -12.99
CA GLY A 200 -0.97 18.47 -12.52
C GLY A 200 -1.96 18.72 -13.64
N GLN A 201 -1.47 19.25 -14.78
CA GLN A 201 -2.31 19.48 -15.96
C GLN A 201 -2.87 18.19 -16.54
N MET A 202 -2.03 17.16 -16.72
CA MET A 202 -2.47 15.85 -17.21
C MET A 202 -3.52 15.23 -16.27
N TRP A 203 -3.32 15.36 -14.95
CA TRP A 203 -4.25 14.85 -13.95
C TRP A 203 -5.59 15.59 -13.99
N ARG A 204 -5.55 16.92 -14.06
CA ARG A 204 -6.72 17.80 -14.23
C ARG A 204 -7.58 17.37 -15.43
N GLU A 205 -6.94 17.19 -16.58
CA GLU A 205 -7.62 16.80 -17.82
C GLU A 205 -8.21 15.38 -17.73
N CYS A 206 -7.44 14.41 -17.16
CA CYS A 206 -7.90 13.03 -17.03
C CYS A 206 -9.12 12.89 -16.13
N CYS A 207 -9.19 13.70 -15.07
CA CYS A 207 -10.31 13.74 -14.13
C CYS A 207 -11.39 14.75 -14.51
N LYS A 208 -11.17 15.59 -15.54
CA LYS A 208 -12.07 16.68 -15.96
C LYS A 208 -12.34 17.68 -14.84
N LEU A 209 -11.28 18.07 -14.10
CA LEU A 209 -11.41 19.02 -13.01
C LEU A 209 -11.45 20.46 -13.55
N ASP A 210 -12.27 21.30 -12.95
CA ASP A 210 -12.39 22.76 -13.23
C ASP A 210 -11.32 23.60 -12.54
N TYR A 211 -10.46 22.96 -11.73
CA TYR A 211 -9.38 23.58 -10.97
C TYR A 211 -8.04 22.88 -11.20
N SER A 212 -6.95 23.50 -10.76
CA SER A 212 -5.62 22.90 -10.75
C SER A 212 -5.43 22.04 -9.50
N PRO A 213 -5.33 20.71 -9.64
CA PRO A 213 -5.13 19.82 -8.50
C PRO A 213 -3.68 19.89 -7.99
N VAL A 214 -3.48 19.64 -6.69
CA VAL A 214 -2.15 19.43 -6.13
C VAL A 214 -1.64 18.06 -6.54
N VAL A 215 -0.43 18.02 -7.07
CA VAL A 215 0.27 16.79 -7.44
C VAL A 215 1.68 16.88 -6.88
N ASP A 216 2.16 15.82 -6.26
CA ASP A 216 3.57 15.69 -5.86
C ASP A 216 4.24 14.59 -6.68
N VAL A 217 5.41 14.88 -7.23
CA VAL A 217 6.23 13.92 -7.94
C VAL A 217 7.68 14.04 -7.48
N ARG A 218 8.25 12.92 -7.07
CA ARG A 218 9.64 12.88 -6.57
C ARG A 218 10.31 11.56 -6.94
N ARG A 219 11.64 11.63 -7.11
CA ARG A 219 12.43 10.42 -7.20
C ARG A 219 12.43 9.70 -5.85
N VAL A 220 12.28 8.39 -5.89
CA VAL A 220 12.33 7.57 -4.67
C VAL A 220 13.76 7.58 -4.11
N LYS A 221 13.87 7.78 -2.80
CA LYS A 221 15.15 7.62 -2.09
C LYS A 221 15.45 6.13 -1.93
N PRO A 222 16.70 5.68 -2.18
CA PRO A 222 17.07 4.30 -1.97
C PRO A 222 16.90 3.91 -0.49
N ALA A 223 16.41 2.71 -0.23
CA ALA A 223 16.48 2.11 1.10
C ALA A 223 17.94 1.79 1.43
N LYS A 224 18.29 1.88 2.71
CA LYS A 224 19.62 1.45 3.18
C LYS A 224 19.66 -0.08 3.22
N ALA A 225 20.28 -0.70 2.22
CA ALA A 225 20.47 -2.14 2.15
C ALA A 225 21.85 -2.44 1.56
N GLU A 226 22.74 -3.03 2.36
CA GLU A 226 24.09 -3.37 1.94
C GLU A 226 24.08 -4.53 0.94
N GLY A 227 24.99 -4.50 -0.03
CA GLY A 227 25.10 -5.56 -1.04
C GLY A 227 23.97 -5.64 -2.07
N VAL A 228 23.03 -4.69 -2.06
CA VAL A 228 21.89 -4.66 -2.97
C VAL A 228 22.08 -3.56 -4.02
N PRO A 229 21.83 -3.82 -5.33
CA PRO A 229 21.92 -2.79 -6.36
C PRO A 229 21.04 -1.56 -6.08
N SER A 230 21.51 -0.36 -6.41
CA SER A 230 20.81 0.91 -6.13
C SER A 230 19.37 0.95 -6.67
N CYS A 231 19.13 0.38 -7.85
CA CYS A 231 17.77 0.30 -8.43
C CYS A 231 16.81 -0.57 -7.61
N VAL A 232 17.33 -1.62 -6.97
CA VAL A 232 16.56 -2.48 -6.03
C VAL A 232 16.32 -1.72 -4.74
N GLN A 233 17.31 -1.02 -4.21
CA GLN A 233 17.16 -0.19 -3.01
C GLN A 233 16.10 0.91 -3.22
N GLU A 234 16.09 1.58 -4.38
CA GLU A 234 15.05 2.54 -4.74
C GLU A 234 13.66 1.86 -4.79
N ALA A 235 13.55 0.69 -5.42
CA ALA A 235 12.30 -0.06 -5.47
C ALA A 235 11.78 -0.42 -4.08
N LEU A 236 12.64 -0.95 -3.21
CA LEU A 236 12.29 -1.30 -1.83
C LEU A 236 11.86 -0.06 -1.02
N GLY A 237 12.57 1.07 -1.17
CA GLY A 237 12.19 2.34 -0.55
C GLY A 237 10.81 2.83 -1.00
N GLY A 238 10.53 2.78 -2.30
CA GLY A 238 9.23 3.16 -2.85
C GLY A 238 8.08 2.26 -2.42
N LEU A 239 8.35 0.96 -2.34
CA LEU A 239 7.38 -0.01 -1.84
C LEU A 239 7.06 0.21 -0.37
N ALA A 240 8.08 0.45 0.47
CA ALA A 240 7.87 0.76 1.87
C ALA A 240 6.99 2.01 2.03
N GLU A 241 7.18 3.00 1.17
CA GLU A 241 6.36 4.21 1.14
C GLU A 241 4.91 3.90 0.74
N VAL A 242 4.69 3.24 -0.40
CA VAL A 242 3.33 2.85 -0.84
C VAL A 242 2.65 1.91 0.17
N GLY A 243 3.43 1.00 0.78
CA GLY A 243 2.93 0.06 1.78
C GLY A 243 2.33 0.74 3.01
N LYS A 244 2.87 1.89 3.43
CA LYS A 244 2.32 2.69 4.54
C LYS A 244 0.87 3.09 4.31
N TYR A 245 0.51 3.42 3.08
CA TYR A 245 -0.82 3.92 2.72
C TYR A 245 -1.89 2.82 2.61
N VAL A 246 -1.48 1.58 2.43
CA VAL A 246 -2.41 0.44 2.39
C VAL A 246 -2.87 0.02 3.80
N THR A 247 -2.18 0.45 4.85
CA THR A 247 -2.29 -0.13 6.20
C THR A 247 -2.50 0.86 7.33
N LYS A 248 -2.77 2.15 7.05
CA LYS A 248 -3.01 3.12 8.13
C LYS A 248 -4.41 2.94 8.74
N PRO A 249 -4.54 2.32 9.91
CA PRO A 249 -5.83 2.24 10.62
C PRO A 249 -6.22 3.56 11.28
N SER A 250 -5.25 4.48 11.44
CA SER A 250 -5.42 5.74 12.16
C SER A 250 -6.48 6.66 11.55
N ASP A 251 -6.69 6.55 10.24
CA ASP A 251 -7.67 7.40 9.55
C ASP A 251 -9.12 6.92 9.76
N LEU A 252 -9.31 5.63 10.08
CA LEU A 252 -10.61 5.07 10.49
C LEU A 252 -10.98 5.42 11.93
N SER A 253 -10.02 5.85 12.76
CA SER A 253 -10.24 6.14 14.18
C SER A 253 -10.84 7.52 14.44
N VAL A 254 -10.74 8.46 13.51
CA VAL A 254 -11.24 9.84 13.69
C VAL A 254 -12.76 9.91 13.57
N ASN A 255 -13.34 9.17 12.64
CA ASN A 255 -14.80 8.95 12.57
C ASN A 255 -15.08 7.60 11.89
N PRO A 256 -15.02 6.50 12.64
CA PRO A 256 -15.10 5.16 12.08
C PRO A 256 -16.46 4.86 11.44
N VAL A 257 -17.52 5.51 11.88
CA VAL A 257 -18.87 5.34 11.33
C VAL A 257 -18.95 5.88 9.91
N GLU A 258 -18.59 7.16 9.72
CA GLU A 258 -18.58 7.80 8.40
C GLU A 258 -17.57 7.16 7.44
N ALA A 259 -16.40 6.76 7.96
CA ALA A 259 -15.38 6.12 7.16
C ALA A 259 -15.82 4.75 6.64
N VAL A 260 -16.57 4.00 7.42
CA VAL A 260 -17.08 2.68 7.03
C VAL A 260 -18.21 2.80 6.01
N ASP A 261 -19.16 3.71 6.21
CA ASP A 261 -20.23 3.98 5.24
C ASP A 261 -19.67 4.41 3.88
N ALA A 262 -18.60 5.21 3.90
CA ALA A 262 -17.95 5.68 2.68
C ALA A 262 -17.10 4.59 1.96
N LEU A 263 -16.70 3.51 2.65
CA LEU A 263 -15.85 2.44 2.13
C LEU A 263 -16.62 1.12 1.88
N ALA A 264 -17.86 1.02 2.33
CA ALA A 264 -18.74 -0.14 2.14
C ALA A 264 -19.35 -0.17 0.75
#